data_0e300647fb54e1670dd2b09136a303fd
#
_entry.id   0e300647fb54e1670dd2b09136a303fd
#
_cell.length_a   1.000
_cell.length_b   1.000
_cell.length_c   1.000
_cell.angle_alpha   90.00
_cell.angle_beta   90.00
_cell.angle_gamma   90.00
#
_symmetry.space_group_name_H-M   'P 1'
#
loop_
_entity.id
_entity.type
_entity.pdbx_description
1 polymer ?
#
loop_
_entity_poly.entity_id
_entity_poly.type
_entity_poly.pdbx_seq_one_letter_code
_entity_poly.pdbx_strand_id
1 'polypeptide(L)'
;MKALIVYCHPSEDSFTRHVRDAFIRGLEDSGNEYMLSDLYAMDFRTDMSEKEYLRDANYRDTNDLAEDVLAEQEKVNAADAIVLIYPVFWTEAPAKLVGWFDRVWSYGFAYGEKRMKTLEKCLILCTAGNTAERLEQFGLLDSMKKVMFGDRLFNRIREQEFVVCDGMTRELEQRERNWNRNLETAYEKGKKLFASGKKPFSVEGRFFTAVENSESGEVSARTVFSYHQKGNVIWAEYSGGNVEKGFLVGTMDDKHCLHFTYQHLNKAGEQKSGSCDSEPREVDGKLRFYEKWKWTTGGEGTSIIEEI
;
A
#
# COMPACT_ATOMS: atom_id res chain seq x y z
N MET A 1 8.15 -15.63 -13.39
CA MET A 1 7.97 -14.18 -13.11
C MET A 1 9.22 -13.68 -12.39
N LYS A 2 9.46 -12.37 -12.40
CA LYS A 2 10.70 -11.79 -11.86
C LYS A 2 10.41 -10.74 -10.77
N ALA A 3 11.05 -10.88 -9.60
CA ALA A 3 10.97 -9.91 -8.51
C ALA A 3 12.18 -8.98 -8.50
N LEU A 4 11.98 -7.70 -8.20
CA LEU A 4 13.05 -6.82 -7.75
C LEU A 4 13.04 -6.81 -6.21
N ILE A 5 14.11 -7.25 -5.60
CA ILE A 5 14.31 -7.20 -4.14
C ILE A 5 15.20 -6.01 -3.84
N VAL A 6 14.64 -5.00 -3.15
CA VAL A 6 15.39 -3.86 -2.62
C VAL A 6 15.66 -4.13 -1.15
N TYR A 7 16.90 -4.45 -0.85
CA TYR A 7 17.35 -4.80 0.49
C TYR A 7 18.16 -3.66 1.09
N CYS A 8 17.90 -3.35 2.36
CA CYS A 8 18.56 -2.25 3.03
C CYS A 8 18.88 -2.61 4.49
N HIS A 9 20.13 -2.96 4.79
CA HIS A 9 20.63 -3.14 6.14
C HIS A 9 22.13 -2.85 6.21
N PRO A 10 22.62 -2.07 7.23
CA PRO A 10 24.04 -1.69 7.32
C PRO A 10 24.99 -2.83 7.73
N SER A 11 24.47 -3.93 8.26
CA SER A 11 25.27 -5.08 8.71
C SER A 11 24.89 -6.34 7.95
N GLU A 12 25.89 -7.05 7.50
CA GLU A 12 25.71 -8.37 6.89
C GLU A 12 25.35 -9.46 7.91
N ASP A 13 25.71 -9.29 9.18
CA ASP A 13 25.31 -10.18 10.27
C ASP A 13 24.08 -9.63 10.97
N SER A 14 22.92 -9.69 10.29
CA SER A 14 21.67 -9.14 10.80
C SER A 14 20.49 -10.09 10.63
N PHE A 15 19.51 -9.98 11.53
CA PHE A 15 18.25 -10.70 11.39
C PHE A 15 17.54 -10.37 10.06
N THR A 16 17.59 -9.13 9.61
CA THR A 16 17.01 -8.68 8.35
C THR A 16 17.64 -9.42 7.15
N ARG A 17 18.95 -9.73 7.20
CA ARG A 17 19.59 -10.57 6.19
C ARG A 17 19.02 -11.98 6.19
N HIS A 18 18.84 -12.59 7.35
CA HIS A 18 18.24 -13.93 7.43
C HIS A 18 16.81 -13.95 6.88
N VAL A 19 16.03 -12.88 7.10
CA VAL A 19 14.70 -12.70 6.48
C VAL A 19 14.80 -12.63 4.96
N ARG A 20 15.74 -11.83 4.41
CA ARG A 20 16.02 -11.77 2.98
C ARG A 20 16.37 -13.14 2.39
N ASP A 21 17.29 -13.84 3.03
CA ASP A 21 17.79 -15.12 2.54
C ASP A 21 16.70 -16.20 2.61
N ALA A 22 15.85 -16.18 3.64
CA ALA A 22 14.69 -17.07 3.73
C ALA A 22 13.66 -16.77 2.63
N PHE A 23 13.39 -15.50 2.37
CA PHE A 23 12.50 -15.06 1.30
C PHE A 23 13.03 -15.51 -0.08
N ILE A 24 14.31 -15.29 -0.36
CA ILE A 24 14.95 -15.69 -1.62
C ILE A 24 14.84 -17.20 -1.84
N ARG A 25 15.14 -18.02 -0.82
CA ARG A 25 14.96 -19.48 -0.93
C ARG A 25 13.53 -19.87 -1.31
N GLY A 26 12.53 -19.26 -0.66
CA GLY A 26 11.13 -19.55 -1.01
C GLY A 26 10.79 -19.16 -2.45
N LEU A 27 11.34 -18.06 -2.93
CA LEU A 27 11.15 -17.58 -4.31
C LEU A 27 11.80 -18.52 -5.32
N GLU A 28 13.03 -18.97 -5.06
CA GLU A 28 13.77 -19.94 -5.90
C GLU A 28 13.08 -21.30 -5.91
N ASP A 29 12.63 -21.80 -4.77
CA ASP A 29 11.89 -23.07 -4.66
C ASP A 29 10.56 -23.07 -5.43
N SER A 30 10.00 -21.87 -5.70
CA SER A 30 8.81 -21.72 -6.55
C SER A 30 9.13 -21.50 -8.03
N GLY A 31 10.41 -21.56 -8.43
CA GLY A 31 10.85 -21.44 -9.81
C GLY A 31 10.79 -20.00 -10.38
N ASN A 32 10.79 -18.99 -9.51
CA ASN A 32 10.77 -17.59 -9.92
C ASN A 32 12.17 -16.96 -9.90
N GLU A 33 12.37 -15.97 -10.75
CA GLU A 33 13.62 -15.21 -10.84
C GLU A 33 13.58 -13.95 -9.95
N TYR A 34 14.77 -13.44 -9.63
CA TYR A 34 14.87 -12.15 -8.94
C TYR A 34 16.08 -11.34 -9.41
N MET A 35 16.01 -10.04 -9.14
CA MET A 35 17.13 -9.10 -9.15
C MET A 35 17.26 -8.56 -7.73
N LEU A 36 18.49 -8.42 -7.25
CA LEU A 36 18.78 -7.88 -5.93
C LEU A 36 19.44 -6.51 -6.04
N SER A 37 18.85 -5.52 -5.38
CA SER A 37 19.47 -4.22 -5.10
C SER A 37 19.78 -4.16 -3.61
N ASP A 38 20.99 -4.57 -3.24
CA ASP A 38 21.51 -4.43 -1.88
C ASP A 38 22.09 -3.02 -1.75
N LEU A 39 21.32 -2.11 -1.16
CA LEU A 39 21.67 -0.67 -1.16
C LEU A 39 22.95 -0.34 -0.40
N TYR A 40 23.34 -1.15 0.60
CA TYR A 40 24.62 -0.96 1.29
C TYR A 40 25.79 -1.58 0.52
N ALA A 41 25.64 -2.78 -0.02
CA ALA A 41 26.67 -3.42 -0.82
C ALA A 41 26.96 -2.68 -2.12
N MET A 42 25.95 -2.03 -2.72
CA MET A 42 26.09 -1.17 -3.90
C MET A 42 26.66 0.20 -3.59
N ASP A 43 26.80 0.55 -2.31
CA ASP A 43 27.07 1.91 -1.86
C ASP A 43 26.15 2.95 -2.53
N PHE A 44 24.86 2.61 -2.65
CA PHE A 44 23.88 3.48 -3.29
C PHE A 44 23.87 4.85 -2.60
N ARG A 45 24.06 5.92 -3.38
CA ARG A 45 24.03 7.28 -2.86
C ARG A 45 22.61 7.65 -2.45
N THR A 46 22.44 8.14 -1.23
CA THR A 46 21.13 8.51 -0.68
C THR A 46 20.72 9.93 -1.01
N ASP A 47 21.69 10.83 -1.01
CA ASP A 47 21.40 12.25 -1.06
C ASP A 47 21.12 12.69 -2.50
N MET A 48 19.98 13.32 -2.70
CA MET A 48 19.66 13.99 -3.97
C MET A 48 20.62 15.16 -4.17
N SER A 49 21.25 15.24 -5.35
CA SER A 49 22.05 16.40 -5.72
C SER A 49 21.17 17.59 -6.07
N GLU A 50 21.71 18.81 -6.00
CA GLU A 50 21.01 20.01 -6.47
C GLU A 50 20.52 19.89 -7.93
N LYS A 51 21.30 19.24 -8.79
CA LYS A 51 20.95 18.97 -10.17
C LYS A 51 19.71 18.08 -10.29
N GLU A 52 19.65 16.97 -9.54
CA GLU A 52 18.51 16.06 -9.47
C GLU A 52 17.27 16.79 -8.91
N TYR A 53 17.44 17.55 -7.83
CA TYR A 53 16.39 18.36 -7.23
C TYR A 53 15.81 19.39 -8.22
N LEU A 54 16.67 20.20 -8.87
CA LEU A 54 16.21 21.22 -9.83
C LEU A 54 15.57 20.62 -11.08
N ARG A 55 15.99 19.42 -11.49
CA ARG A 55 15.33 18.66 -12.56
C ARG A 55 13.88 18.37 -12.19
N ASP A 56 13.64 17.79 -11.05
CA ASP A 56 12.33 17.35 -10.59
C ASP A 56 11.45 18.54 -10.17
N ALA A 57 12.00 19.52 -9.47
CA ALA A 57 11.29 20.74 -9.06
C ALA A 57 10.81 21.61 -10.24
N ASN A 58 11.51 21.52 -11.38
CA ASN A 58 11.12 22.21 -12.61
C ASN A 58 10.38 21.31 -13.61
N TYR A 59 9.93 20.14 -13.21
CA TYR A 59 9.20 19.17 -14.04
C TYR A 59 9.92 18.86 -15.37
N ARG A 60 11.25 18.70 -15.33
CA ARG A 60 12.05 18.41 -16.53
C ARG A 60 12.19 16.90 -16.70
N ASP A 61 11.52 16.34 -17.68
CA ASP A 61 11.73 14.96 -18.11
C ASP A 61 12.94 14.86 -19.05
N THR A 62 14.13 15.02 -18.50
CA THR A 62 15.38 14.86 -19.22
C THR A 62 16.07 13.57 -18.77
N ASN A 63 16.80 12.89 -19.68
CA ASN A 63 17.61 11.72 -19.37
C ASN A 63 18.87 12.04 -18.56
N ASP A 64 18.85 13.14 -17.85
CA ASP A 64 19.98 13.73 -17.10
C ASP A 64 20.03 13.20 -15.65
N LEU A 65 19.63 11.94 -15.48
CA LEU A 65 19.71 11.20 -14.22
C LEU A 65 21.07 10.54 -14.05
N ALA A 66 21.48 10.31 -12.81
CA ALA A 66 22.69 9.58 -12.49
C ALA A 66 22.57 8.11 -12.94
N GLU A 67 23.70 7.49 -13.31
CA GLU A 67 23.72 6.11 -13.81
C GLU A 67 23.16 5.11 -12.81
N ASP A 68 23.41 5.29 -11.52
CA ASP A 68 22.88 4.45 -10.45
C ASP A 68 21.34 4.51 -10.39
N VAL A 69 20.74 5.68 -10.63
CA VAL A 69 19.28 5.87 -10.70
C VAL A 69 18.69 5.20 -11.93
N LEU A 70 19.30 5.41 -13.10
CA LEU A 70 18.86 4.78 -14.35
C LEU A 70 18.88 3.25 -14.25
N ALA A 71 19.95 2.68 -13.70
CA ALA A 71 20.06 1.23 -13.49
C ALA A 71 18.94 0.67 -12.57
N GLU A 72 18.58 1.41 -11.51
CA GLU A 72 17.48 1.00 -10.64
C GLU A 72 16.11 1.12 -11.34
N GLN A 73 15.88 2.18 -12.12
CA GLN A 73 14.66 2.35 -12.92
C GLN A 73 14.50 1.24 -13.96
N GLU A 74 15.58 0.79 -14.59
CA GLU A 74 15.58 -0.37 -15.50
C GLU A 74 15.17 -1.64 -14.77
N LYS A 75 15.70 -1.90 -13.58
CA LYS A 75 15.31 -3.06 -12.76
C LYS A 75 13.84 -3.01 -12.37
N VAL A 76 13.32 -1.83 -11.98
CA VAL A 76 11.91 -1.65 -11.67
C VAL A 76 11.04 -2.02 -12.88
N ASN A 77 11.37 -1.51 -14.07
CA ASN A 77 10.60 -1.81 -15.28
C ASN A 77 10.76 -3.25 -15.78
N ALA A 78 11.86 -3.94 -15.44
CA ALA A 78 12.08 -5.35 -15.77
C ALA A 78 11.41 -6.33 -14.80
N ALA A 79 10.95 -5.86 -13.62
CA ALA A 79 10.34 -6.68 -12.61
C ALA A 79 8.81 -6.79 -12.78
N ASP A 80 8.21 -7.87 -12.30
CA ASP A 80 6.75 -8.05 -12.18
C ASP A 80 6.27 -7.64 -10.78
N ALA A 81 7.14 -7.77 -9.78
CA ALA A 81 6.89 -7.36 -8.40
C ALA A 81 8.11 -6.67 -7.79
N ILE A 82 7.89 -5.81 -6.80
CA ILE A 82 8.94 -5.24 -5.96
C ILE A 82 8.80 -5.74 -4.54
N VAL A 83 9.92 -6.09 -3.91
CA VAL A 83 9.98 -6.56 -2.52
C VAL A 83 10.94 -5.68 -1.75
N LEU A 84 10.46 -5.04 -0.70
CA LEU A 84 11.25 -4.15 0.16
C LEU A 84 11.58 -4.89 1.45
N ILE A 85 12.88 -5.09 1.75
CA ILE A 85 13.32 -5.81 2.95
C ILE A 85 14.26 -4.90 3.75
N TYR A 86 13.82 -4.47 4.96
CA TYR A 86 14.55 -3.49 5.75
C TYR A 86 14.23 -3.55 7.25
N PRO A 87 15.10 -3.05 8.14
CA PRO A 87 14.79 -2.87 9.56
C PRO A 87 14.02 -1.57 9.78
N VAL A 88 13.09 -1.58 10.74
CA VAL A 88 12.40 -0.37 11.18
C VAL A 88 13.32 0.44 12.08
N PHE A 89 13.59 1.67 11.70
CA PHE A 89 14.29 2.67 12.51
C PHE A 89 13.36 3.86 12.77
N TRP A 90 13.01 4.08 14.05
CA TRP A 90 12.14 5.20 14.45
C TRP A 90 10.81 5.26 13.68
N THR A 91 10.15 4.12 13.52
CA THR A 91 8.87 4.00 12.78
C THR A 91 8.99 4.28 11.28
N GLU A 92 10.21 4.30 10.74
CA GLU A 92 10.50 4.59 9.33
C GLU A 92 11.47 3.54 8.77
N ALA A 93 11.58 3.51 7.45
CA ALA A 93 12.64 2.79 6.75
C ALA A 93 14.01 3.47 7.01
N PRO A 94 15.13 2.73 6.87
CA PRO A 94 16.45 3.34 6.94
C PRO A 94 16.63 4.46 5.92
N ALA A 95 17.39 5.50 6.28
CA ALA A 95 17.66 6.66 5.41
C ALA A 95 18.11 6.26 3.99
N LYS A 96 18.87 5.17 3.87
CA LYS A 96 19.36 4.67 2.56
C LYS A 96 18.20 4.19 1.68
N LEU A 97 17.16 3.57 2.23
CA LEU A 97 15.96 3.19 1.47
C LEU A 97 15.07 4.40 1.17
N VAL A 98 14.96 5.35 2.10
CA VAL A 98 14.24 6.62 1.84
C VAL A 98 14.91 7.37 0.69
N GLY A 99 16.24 7.53 0.72
CA GLY A 99 16.99 8.18 -0.35
C GLY A 99 16.93 7.42 -1.68
N TRP A 100 16.75 6.08 -1.66
CA TRP A 100 16.48 5.32 -2.87
C TRP A 100 15.15 5.76 -3.50
N PHE A 101 14.08 5.90 -2.71
CA PHE A 101 12.82 6.43 -3.21
C PHE A 101 12.95 7.87 -3.72
N ASP A 102 13.60 8.74 -2.97
CA ASP A 102 13.75 10.16 -3.31
C ASP A 102 14.44 10.36 -4.67
N ARG A 103 15.37 9.48 -5.05
CA ARG A 103 16.12 9.58 -6.29
C ARG A 103 15.54 8.75 -7.44
N VAL A 104 15.08 7.52 -7.16
CA VAL A 104 14.58 6.60 -8.20
C VAL A 104 13.17 6.96 -8.64
N TRP A 105 12.31 7.43 -7.72
CA TRP A 105 10.96 7.92 -8.04
C TRP A 105 10.96 9.34 -8.60
N SER A 106 11.77 9.57 -9.63
CA SER A 106 11.94 10.88 -10.26
C SER A 106 10.75 11.28 -11.14
N TYR A 107 10.63 12.60 -11.42
CA TYR A 107 9.68 13.12 -12.41
C TYR A 107 9.90 12.50 -13.80
N GLY A 108 8.80 12.21 -14.50
CA GLY A 108 8.83 11.51 -15.78
C GLY A 108 8.96 9.98 -15.64
N PHE A 109 9.41 9.46 -14.50
CA PHE A 109 9.46 8.03 -14.24
C PHE A 109 8.30 7.57 -13.36
N ALA A 110 8.26 7.94 -12.08
CA ALA A 110 7.24 7.47 -11.13
C ALA A 110 6.01 8.40 -11.05
N TYR A 111 6.12 9.62 -11.49
CA TYR A 111 5.04 10.62 -11.56
C TYR A 111 5.23 11.57 -12.75
N GLY A 112 4.26 12.42 -13.03
CA GLY A 112 4.21 13.18 -14.28
C GLY A 112 3.76 12.30 -15.44
N GLU A 113 4.50 12.27 -16.55
CA GLU A 113 4.19 11.45 -17.72
C GLU A 113 4.34 9.92 -17.50
N LYS A 114 4.91 9.55 -16.39
CA LYS A 114 5.02 8.20 -15.84
C LYS A 114 5.44 7.12 -16.85
N ARG A 115 6.75 6.91 -16.99
CA ARG A 115 7.36 5.82 -17.77
C ARG A 115 7.48 4.49 -17.00
N MET A 116 7.31 4.55 -15.69
CA MET A 116 7.30 3.36 -14.85
C MET A 116 6.05 2.54 -15.14
N LYS A 117 6.23 1.24 -15.44
CA LYS A 117 5.09 0.35 -15.54
C LYS A 117 4.42 0.16 -14.17
N THR A 118 3.12 -0.07 -14.16
CA THR A 118 2.43 -0.51 -12.95
C THR A 118 2.84 -1.94 -12.63
N LEU A 119 3.42 -2.18 -11.45
CA LEU A 119 3.81 -3.52 -11.00
C LEU A 119 2.61 -4.27 -10.46
N GLU A 120 2.61 -5.60 -10.60
CA GLU A 120 1.51 -6.43 -10.10
C GLU A 120 1.47 -6.47 -8.56
N LYS A 121 2.65 -6.49 -7.91
CA LYS A 121 2.70 -6.63 -6.45
C LYS A 121 3.87 -5.87 -5.83
N CYS A 122 3.62 -5.31 -4.63
CA CYS A 122 4.67 -4.95 -3.68
C CYS A 122 4.50 -5.74 -2.39
N LEU A 123 5.55 -6.40 -1.95
CA LEU A 123 5.64 -7.00 -0.62
C LEU A 123 6.68 -6.25 0.21
N ILE A 124 6.28 -5.81 1.39
CA ILE A 124 7.18 -5.23 2.39
C ILE A 124 7.40 -6.26 3.49
N LEU A 125 8.66 -6.63 3.73
CA LEU A 125 9.12 -7.44 4.86
C LEU A 125 10.01 -6.56 5.74
N CYS A 126 9.42 -5.85 6.69
CA CYS A 126 10.21 -5.05 7.63
C CYS A 126 10.48 -5.83 8.92
N THR A 127 11.67 -5.65 9.50
CA THR A 127 12.02 -6.29 10.78
C THR A 127 11.94 -5.26 11.90
N ALA A 128 11.32 -5.66 13.04
CA ALA A 128 11.10 -4.77 14.18
C ALA A 128 11.50 -5.42 15.51
N GLY A 129 12.06 -4.64 16.41
CA GLY A 129 12.32 -5.06 17.80
C GLY A 129 11.02 -5.26 18.58
N ASN A 130 10.09 -4.31 18.47
CA ASN A 130 8.76 -4.39 19.09
C ASN A 130 7.89 -5.47 18.43
N THR A 131 6.89 -5.95 19.17
CA THR A 131 5.84 -6.83 18.62
C THR A 131 4.89 -6.05 17.74
N ALA A 132 4.28 -6.71 16.74
CA ALA A 132 3.28 -6.09 15.86
C ALA A 132 2.09 -5.55 16.66
N GLU A 133 1.63 -6.28 17.68
CA GLU A 133 0.56 -5.84 18.59
C GLU A 133 0.89 -4.51 19.26
N ARG A 134 2.13 -4.35 19.76
CA ARG A 134 2.55 -3.10 20.38
C ARG A 134 2.63 -1.95 19.37
N LEU A 135 3.14 -2.22 18.16
CA LEU A 135 3.16 -1.22 17.09
C LEU A 135 1.72 -0.79 16.70
N GLU A 136 0.78 -1.73 16.67
CA GLU A 136 -0.64 -1.46 16.39
C GLU A 136 -1.28 -0.64 17.51
N GLN A 137 -1.05 -1.01 18.77
CA GLN A 137 -1.60 -0.32 19.95
C GLN A 137 -1.23 1.18 19.97
N PHE A 138 -0.03 1.53 19.53
CA PHE A 138 0.44 2.91 19.47
C PHE A 138 0.21 3.61 18.11
N GLY A 139 -0.50 2.99 17.17
CA GLY A 139 -0.75 3.54 15.82
C GLY A 139 0.51 3.62 14.93
N LEU A 140 1.64 3.03 15.37
CA LEU A 140 2.91 3.10 14.64
C LEU A 140 2.87 2.24 13.38
N LEU A 141 2.23 1.06 13.44
CA LEU A 141 2.07 0.19 12.28
C LEU A 141 1.25 0.86 11.17
N ASP A 142 0.17 1.52 11.53
CA ASP A 142 -0.67 2.27 10.60
C ASP A 142 0.11 3.43 9.97
N SER A 143 0.91 4.15 10.77
CA SER A 143 1.77 5.23 10.27
C SER A 143 2.79 4.72 9.24
N MET A 144 3.45 3.58 9.51
CA MET A 144 4.39 2.96 8.56
C MET A 144 3.69 2.56 7.25
N LYS A 145 2.49 1.96 7.33
CA LYS A 145 1.70 1.60 6.16
C LYS A 145 1.29 2.84 5.36
N LYS A 146 0.82 3.91 6.00
CA LYS A 146 0.43 5.15 5.33
C LYS A 146 1.58 5.79 4.56
N VAL A 147 2.78 5.84 5.13
CA VAL A 147 3.97 6.37 4.43
C VAL A 147 4.29 5.55 3.18
N MET A 148 4.27 4.22 3.28
CA MET A 148 4.62 3.36 2.15
C MET A 148 3.51 3.28 1.10
N PHE A 149 2.28 2.98 1.52
CA PHE A 149 1.16 2.73 0.62
C PHE A 149 0.55 4.02 0.08
N GLY A 150 0.56 5.10 0.91
CA GLY A 150 -0.14 6.34 0.59
C GLY A 150 0.51 7.14 -0.52
N ASP A 151 1.85 7.21 -0.56
CA ASP A 151 2.53 8.05 -1.55
C ASP A 151 3.60 7.28 -2.35
N ARG A 152 4.48 6.54 -1.67
CA ARG A 152 5.58 5.83 -2.35
C ARG A 152 5.09 4.76 -3.32
N LEU A 153 4.05 4.02 -2.98
CA LEU A 153 3.54 2.91 -3.80
C LEU A 153 2.24 3.27 -4.54
N PHE A 154 1.31 3.97 -3.89
CA PHE A 154 0.03 4.46 -4.40
C PHE A 154 -0.48 3.70 -5.65
N ASN A 155 -0.69 4.38 -6.77
CA ASN A 155 -1.18 3.83 -8.03
C ASN A 155 -0.08 3.19 -8.91
N ARG A 156 1.12 2.99 -8.37
CA ARG A 156 2.26 2.35 -9.06
C ARG A 156 2.23 0.83 -8.92
N ILE A 157 1.46 0.33 -7.96
CA ILE A 157 1.40 -1.09 -7.59
C ILE A 157 -0.06 -1.51 -7.45
N ARG A 158 -0.44 -2.63 -8.08
CA ARG A 158 -1.80 -3.17 -8.01
C ARG A 158 -2.12 -3.80 -6.66
N GLU A 159 -1.19 -4.63 -6.15
CA GLU A 159 -1.35 -5.32 -4.88
C GLU A 159 -0.23 -4.95 -3.91
N GLN A 160 -0.59 -4.56 -2.71
CA GLN A 160 0.35 -4.13 -1.68
C GLN A 160 0.16 -4.97 -0.42
N GLU A 161 1.27 -5.49 0.12
CA GLU A 161 1.26 -6.29 1.34
C GLU A 161 2.37 -5.83 2.28
N PHE A 162 2.03 -5.63 3.56
CA PHE A 162 2.95 -5.19 4.60
C PHE A 162 3.05 -6.26 5.70
N VAL A 163 4.23 -6.83 5.87
CA VAL A 163 4.51 -7.87 6.85
C VAL A 163 5.60 -7.40 7.79
N VAL A 164 5.34 -7.47 9.09
CA VAL A 164 6.31 -7.15 10.13
C VAL A 164 6.89 -8.45 10.68
N CYS A 165 8.19 -8.65 10.49
CA CYS A 165 8.97 -9.69 11.16
C CYS A 165 9.36 -9.16 12.54
N ASP A 166 8.47 -9.33 13.50
CA ASP A 166 8.39 -8.63 14.76
C ASP A 166 9.03 -9.34 15.96
N GLY A 167 9.08 -8.63 17.12
CA GLY A 167 9.43 -9.21 18.40
C GLY A 167 10.90 -9.64 18.48
N MET A 168 11.82 -8.85 17.88
CA MET A 168 13.25 -9.20 17.78
C MET A 168 14.14 -8.51 18.81
N THR A 169 13.56 -7.76 19.77
CA THR A 169 14.30 -7.18 20.90
C THR A 169 15.00 -8.30 21.71
N ARG A 170 16.26 -8.05 22.10
CA ARG A 170 17.10 -9.08 22.77
C ARG A 170 16.54 -9.55 24.12
N GLU A 171 15.85 -8.67 24.81
CA GLU A 171 15.26 -8.90 26.14
C GLU A 171 13.94 -9.69 26.10
N LEU A 172 13.38 -9.95 24.91
CA LEU A 172 12.15 -10.75 24.82
C LEU A 172 12.44 -12.22 25.02
N GLU A 173 11.80 -12.81 26.03
CA GLU A 173 11.87 -14.26 26.35
C GLU A 173 11.52 -15.14 25.12
N GLN A 174 10.62 -14.65 24.27
CA GLN A 174 10.14 -15.37 23.09
C GLN A 174 10.95 -15.09 21.81
N ARG A 175 12.07 -14.38 21.90
CA ARG A 175 12.86 -13.95 20.73
C ARG A 175 13.24 -15.09 19.79
N GLU A 176 13.68 -16.23 20.30
CA GLU A 176 14.06 -17.39 19.49
C GLU A 176 12.86 -18.00 18.74
N ARG A 177 11.72 -18.11 19.42
CA ARG A 177 10.46 -18.53 18.78
C ARG A 177 10.02 -17.56 17.69
N ASN A 178 10.12 -16.25 17.94
CA ASN A 178 9.81 -15.21 16.97
C ASN A 178 10.76 -15.27 15.77
N TRP A 179 12.04 -15.53 16.01
CA TRP A 179 13.04 -15.73 14.96
C TRP A 179 12.59 -16.79 13.96
N ASN A 180 12.29 -18.00 14.43
CA ASN A 180 11.89 -19.12 13.58
C ASN A 180 10.58 -18.86 12.85
N ARG A 181 9.57 -18.31 13.54
CA ARG A 181 8.28 -17.93 12.94
C ARG A 181 8.47 -16.91 11.81
N ASN A 182 9.28 -15.89 12.02
CA ASN A 182 9.50 -14.83 11.04
C ASN A 182 10.26 -15.34 9.82
N LEU A 183 11.24 -16.23 9.99
CA LEU A 183 11.93 -16.84 8.85
C LEU A 183 11.02 -17.75 8.04
N GLU A 184 10.17 -18.55 8.70
CA GLU A 184 9.16 -19.36 8.03
C GLU A 184 8.16 -18.48 7.26
N THR A 185 7.71 -17.38 7.88
CA THR A 185 6.84 -16.41 7.23
C THR A 185 7.52 -15.83 5.99
N ALA A 186 8.77 -15.42 6.07
CA ALA A 186 9.51 -14.86 4.94
C ALA A 186 9.66 -15.88 3.80
N TYR A 187 10.01 -17.13 4.12
CA TYR A 187 10.10 -18.24 3.16
C TYR A 187 8.77 -18.46 2.44
N GLU A 188 7.67 -18.60 3.19
CA GLU A 188 6.33 -18.81 2.62
C GLU A 188 5.86 -17.62 1.76
N LYS A 189 6.23 -16.38 2.13
CA LYS A 189 5.96 -15.19 1.31
C LYS A 189 6.75 -15.21 0.00
N GLY A 190 8.00 -15.65 0.01
CA GLY A 190 8.80 -15.85 -1.20
C GLY A 190 8.19 -16.90 -2.10
N LYS A 191 7.85 -18.07 -1.54
CA LYS A 191 7.24 -19.18 -2.26
C LYS A 191 5.90 -18.82 -2.92
N LYS A 192 5.13 -17.95 -2.28
CA LYS A 192 3.79 -17.55 -2.71
C LYS A 192 3.73 -16.19 -3.40
N LEU A 193 4.86 -15.51 -3.63
CA LEU A 193 4.87 -14.15 -4.17
C LEU A 193 4.04 -14.02 -5.46
N PHE A 194 4.19 -14.97 -6.35
CA PHE A 194 3.50 -15.02 -7.66
C PHE A 194 2.46 -16.14 -7.76
N ALA A 195 2.16 -16.83 -6.66
CA ALA A 195 1.08 -17.79 -6.69
C ALA A 195 -0.24 -17.06 -6.97
N SER A 196 -0.94 -17.50 -8.00
CA SER A 196 -2.28 -17.01 -8.35
C SER A 196 -3.31 -17.53 -7.34
N GLY A 197 -3.19 -17.06 -6.11
CA GLY A 197 -4.27 -17.15 -5.15
C GLY A 197 -5.22 -16.00 -5.41
N LYS A 198 -6.51 -16.28 -5.65
CA LYS A 198 -7.51 -15.21 -5.52
C LYS A 198 -7.31 -14.59 -4.14
N LYS A 199 -6.84 -13.34 -4.09
CA LYS A 199 -6.83 -12.59 -2.84
C LYS A 199 -8.24 -12.67 -2.26
N PRO A 200 -8.40 -12.87 -0.96
CA PRO A 200 -9.69 -12.60 -0.34
C PRO A 200 -10.10 -11.19 -0.74
N PHE A 201 -11.32 -11.05 -1.22
CA PHE A 201 -11.85 -9.73 -1.54
C PHE A 201 -11.75 -8.83 -0.30
N SER A 202 -11.19 -7.64 -0.45
CA SER A 202 -11.03 -6.68 0.65
C SER A 202 -11.15 -5.26 0.13
N VAL A 203 -11.72 -4.39 0.97
CA VAL A 203 -11.79 -2.95 0.76
C VAL A 203 -10.75 -2.19 1.60
N GLU A 204 -9.92 -2.89 2.37
CA GLU A 204 -8.90 -2.28 3.24
C GLU A 204 -7.93 -1.41 2.43
N GLY A 205 -7.82 -0.13 2.84
CA GLY A 205 -6.91 0.83 2.23
C GLY A 205 -7.28 1.28 0.82
N ARG A 206 -8.49 0.98 0.34
CA ARG A 206 -8.96 1.40 -0.97
C ARG A 206 -9.67 2.75 -0.91
N PHE A 207 -9.57 3.50 -2.00
CA PHE A 207 -10.23 4.79 -2.19
C PHE A 207 -11.23 4.71 -3.32
N PHE A 208 -12.40 5.36 -3.13
CA PHE A 208 -13.46 5.38 -4.11
C PHE A 208 -13.97 6.81 -4.32
N THR A 209 -14.54 7.06 -5.50
CA THR A 209 -15.28 8.28 -5.80
C THR A 209 -16.60 7.95 -6.46
N ALA A 210 -17.62 8.80 -6.31
CA ALA A 210 -18.90 8.58 -6.97
C ALA A 210 -18.79 8.93 -8.46
N VAL A 211 -19.15 7.99 -9.33
CA VAL A 211 -19.24 8.18 -10.80
C VAL A 211 -20.68 8.41 -11.27
N GLU A 212 -21.65 7.89 -10.51
CA GLU A 212 -23.09 8.15 -10.73
C GLU A 212 -23.79 8.33 -9.39
N ASN A 213 -24.83 9.18 -9.34
CA ASN A 213 -25.68 9.37 -8.18
C ASN A 213 -27.06 9.88 -8.59
N SER A 214 -28.11 9.44 -7.90
CA SER A 214 -29.45 9.96 -8.04
C SER A 214 -29.52 11.45 -7.63
N GLU A 215 -30.46 12.21 -8.20
CA GLU A 215 -30.61 13.66 -7.94
C GLU A 215 -30.74 14.03 -6.46
N SER A 216 -31.35 13.13 -5.66
CA SER A 216 -31.50 13.32 -4.21
C SER A 216 -30.26 12.94 -3.38
N GLY A 217 -29.20 12.45 -4.02
CA GLY A 217 -27.93 12.10 -3.37
C GLY A 217 -26.98 13.28 -3.25
N GLU A 218 -26.16 13.32 -2.19
CA GLU A 218 -25.25 14.44 -1.92
C GLU A 218 -23.78 14.16 -2.32
N VAL A 219 -23.42 12.88 -2.59
CA VAL A 219 -22.07 12.51 -3.04
C VAL A 219 -21.91 12.77 -4.55
N SER A 220 -20.67 13.05 -4.98
CA SER A 220 -20.35 13.40 -6.35
C SER A 220 -18.94 12.90 -6.71
N ALA A 221 -18.51 13.10 -7.97
CA ALA A 221 -17.15 12.80 -8.41
C ALA A 221 -16.04 13.55 -7.63
N ARG A 222 -16.39 14.51 -6.78
CA ARG A 222 -15.47 15.20 -5.89
C ARG A 222 -15.46 14.61 -4.48
N THR A 223 -16.33 13.64 -4.18
CA THR A 223 -16.39 12.98 -2.88
C THR A 223 -15.46 11.78 -2.89
N VAL A 224 -14.49 11.76 -2.00
CA VAL A 224 -13.54 10.66 -1.85
C VAL A 224 -13.86 9.88 -0.59
N PHE A 225 -13.96 8.57 -0.72
CA PHE A 225 -14.16 7.61 0.36
C PHE A 225 -12.85 6.88 0.63
N SER A 226 -12.40 6.85 1.89
CA SER A 226 -11.26 6.06 2.36
C SER A 226 -11.78 4.88 3.16
N TYR A 227 -11.75 3.68 2.57
CA TYR A 227 -12.27 2.47 3.18
C TYR A 227 -11.23 1.73 4.03
N HIS A 228 -11.74 1.12 5.10
CA HIS A 228 -11.02 0.25 6.01
C HIS A 228 -11.80 -1.03 6.26
N GLN A 229 -11.08 -2.12 6.56
CA GLN A 229 -11.69 -3.42 6.85
C GLN A 229 -10.90 -4.21 7.89
N LYS A 230 -11.63 -4.80 8.86
CA LYS A 230 -11.09 -5.79 9.80
C LYS A 230 -12.04 -7.00 9.90
N GLY A 231 -11.63 -8.13 9.30
CA GLY A 231 -12.52 -9.27 9.12
C GLY A 231 -13.70 -8.91 8.22
N ASN A 232 -14.92 -9.08 8.71
CA ASN A 232 -16.13 -8.69 8.00
C ASN A 232 -16.63 -7.27 8.36
N VAL A 233 -16.00 -6.57 9.30
CA VAL A 233 -16.36 -5.20 9.66
C VAL A 233 -15.69 -4.24 8.69
N ILE A 234 -16.48 -3.30 8.14
CA ILE A 234 -16.00 -2.25 7.25
C ILE A 234 -16.36 -0.88 7.83
N TRP A 235 -15.53 0.12 7.55
CA TRP A 235 -15.83 1.52 7.82
C TRP A 235 -15.13 2.40 6.80
N ALA A 236 -15.62 3.63 6.62
CA ALA A 236 -14.92 4.62 5.80
C ALA A 236 -15.16 6.04 6.32
N GLU A 237 -14.18 6.90 6.04
CA GLU A 237 -14.33 8.35 6.10
C GLU A 237 -14.54 8.87 4.68
N TYR A 238 -15.39 9.90 4.53
CA TYR A 238 -15.55 10.52 3.21
C TYR A 238 -15.79 12.02 3.31
N SER A 239 -15.32 12.74 2.29
CA SER A 239 -15.48 14.20 2.19
C SER A 239 -15.33 14.66 0.74
N GLY A 240 -15.71 15.91 0.48
CA GLY A 240 -15.60 16.53 -0.85
C GLY A 240 -16.97 16.71 -1.54
N GLY A 241 -16.98 17.52 -2.57
CA GLY A 241 -18.24 17.95 -3.21
C GLY A 241 -19.10 18.76 -2.25
N ASN A 242 -20.33 18.32 -1.99
CA ASN A 242 -21.24 18.93 -1.02
C ASN A 242 -21.05 18.39 0.41
N VAL A 243 -20.30 17.30 0.58
CA VAL A 243 -20.05 16.68 1.88
C VAL A 243 -18.83 17.35 2.54
N GLU A 244 -19.01 17.92 3.72
CA GLU A 244 -17.93 18.47 4.53
C GLU A 244 -17.15 17.34 5.21
N LYS A 245 -17.82 16.44 5.91
CA LYS A 245 -17.25 15.24 6.53
C LYS A 245 -18.31 14.18 6.76
N GLY A 246 -18.00 12.96 6.38
CA GLY A 246 -18.87 11.81 6.57
C GLY A 246 -18.14 10.57 7.05
N PHE A 247 -18.92 9.66 7.64
CA PHE A 247 -18.47 8.38 8.17
C PHE A 247 -19.50 7.30 7.82
N LEU A 248 -19.03 6.11 7.54
CA LEU A 248 -19.87 4.92 7.44
C LEU A 248 -19.25 3.79 8.23
N VAL A 249 -20.11 2.88 8.70
CA VAL A 249 -19.72 1.64 9.37
C VAL A 249 -20.73 0.54 9.08
N GLY A 250 -20.24 -0.66 8.87
CA GLY A 250 -21.09 -1.81 8.55
C GLY A 250 -20.32 -3.11 8.41
N THR A 251 -20.87 -4.01 7.63
CA THR A 251 -20.31 -5.36 7.43
C THR A 251 -20.25 -5.72 5.95
N MET A 252 -19.36 -6.62 5.62
CA MET A 252 -19.27 -7.30 4.32
C MET A 252 -19.75 -8.74 4.47
N ASP A 253 -20.61 -9.19 3.57
CA ASP A 253 -21.09 -10.57 3.53
C ASP A 253 -20.18 -11.50 2.70
N ASP A 254 -20.51 -12.79 2.64
CA ASP A 254 -19.75 -13.81 1.90
C ASP A 254 -19.80 -13.61 0.37
N LYS A 255 -20.68 -12.76 -0.14
CA LYS A 255 -20.77 -12.36 -1.56
C LYS A 255 -20.01 -11.05 -1.82
N HIS A 256 -19.34 -10.54 -0.78
CA HIS A 256 -18.64 -9.26 -0.78
C HIS A 256 -19.54 -8.03 -0.93
N CYS A 257 -20.85 -8.17 -0.69
CA CYS A 257 -21.76 -7.05 -0.59
C CYS A 257 -21.52 -6.31 0.74
N LEU A 258 -21.59 -4.98 0.69
CA LEU A 258 -21.46 -4.15 1.87
C LEU A 258 -22.83 -3.70 2.37
N HIS A 259 -23.07 -3.83 3.67
CA HIS A 259 -24.28 -3.41 4.37
C HIS A 259 -23.87 -2.45 5.47
N PHE A 260 -24.17 -1.16 5.31
CA PHE A 260 -23.69 -0.15 6.25
C PHE A 260 -24.69 0.96 6.54
N THR A 261 -24.50 1.63 7.66
CA THR A 261 -25.10 2.92 7.96
C THR A 261 -24.08 4.02 7.74
N TYR A 262 -24.55 5.20 7.34
CA TYR A 262 -23.72 6.35 7.11
C TYR A 262 -24.31 7.62 7.71
N GLN A 263 -23.45 8.59 7.99
CA GLN A 263 -23.84 9.94 8.36
C GLN A 263 -22.79 10.95 7.89
N HIS A 264 -23.25 12.13 7.52
CA HIS A 264 -22.36 13.22 7.18
C HIS A 264 -22.94 14.59 7.54
N LEU A 265 -22.05 15.57 7.61
CA LEU A 265 -22.36 16.98 7.64
C LEU A 265 -22.12 17.53 6.23
N ASN A 266 -23.12 18.22 5.66
CA ASN A 266 -22.95 18.89 4.38
C ASN A 266 -22.46 20.34 4.56
N LYS A 267 -22.07 20.98 3.46
CA LYS A 267 -21.58 22.37 3.47
C LYS A 267 -22.61 23.42 3.91
N ALA A 268 -23.89 23.07 3.91
CA ALA A 268 -24.95 23.91 4.47
C ALA A 268 -25.10 23.77 5.98
N GLY A 269 -24.29 22.89 6.63
CA GLY A 269 -24.37 22.61 8.07
C GLY A 269 -25.49 21.63 8.43
N GLU A 270 -26.09 20.94 7.46
CA GLU A 270 -27.13 19.95 7.70
C GLU A 270 -26.51 18.58 7.94
N GLN A 271 -27.00 17.88 8.99
CA GLN A 271 -26.64 16.50 9.25
C GLN A 271 -27.60 15.55 8.50
N LYS A 272 -27.04 14.66 7.70
CA LYS A 272 -27.76 13.63 6.96
C LYS A 272 -27.30 12.25 7.43
N SER A 273 -28.22 11.30 7.48
CA SER A 273 -27.89 9.90 7.82
C SER A 273 -28.78 8.93 7.05
N GLY A 274 -28.28 7.71 6.86
CA GLY A 274 -29.02 6.70 6.14
C GLY A 274 -28.38 5.31 6.23
N SER A 275 -28.89 4.38 5.44
CA SER A 275 -28.34 3.04 5.24
C SER A 275 -28.09 2.79 3.77
N CYS A 276 -27.20 1.89 3.48
CA CYS A 276 -26.82 1.51 2.11
C CYS A 276 -26.51 0.02 2.01
N ASP A 277 -26.96 -0.58 0.91
CA ASP A 277 -26.56 -1.89 0.42
C ASP A 277 -25.76 -1.70 -0.87
N SER A 278 -24.55 -2.24 -0.93
CA SER A 278 -23.58 -2.04 -2.01
C SER A 278 -23.15 -3.38 -2.60
N GLU A 279 -23.35 -3.57 -3.91
CA GLU A 279 -22.91 -4.77 -4.64
C GLU A 279 -21.62 -4.51 -5.41
N PRO A 280 -20.55 -5.32 -5.22
CA PRO A 280 -19.28 -5.15 -5.95
C PRO A 280 -19.39 -5.69 -7.37
N ARG A 281 -18.75 -5.01 -8.32
CA ARG A 281 -18.53 -5.48 -9.69
C ARG A 281 -17.17 -4.98 -10.19
N GLU A 282 -16.49 -5.82 -10.94
CA GLU A 282 -15.28 -5.42 -11.65
C GLU A 282 -15.67 -4.94 -13.06
N VAL A 283 -15.28 -3.70 -13.38
CA VAL A 283 -15.53 -3.07 -14.69
C VAL A 283 -14.24 -2.44 -15.16
N ASP A 284 -13.74 -2.84 -16.33
CA ASP A 284 -12.50 -2.32 -16.93
C ASP A 284 -11.27 -2.41 -15.98
N GLY A 285 -11.23 -3.47 -15.15
CA GLY A 285 -10.15 -3.72 -14.19
C GLY A 285 -10.20 -2.86 -12.93
N LYS A 286 -11.28 -2.11 -12.69
CA LYS A 286 -11.56 -1.34 -11.49
C LYS A 286 -12.73 -1.92 -10.71
N LEU A 287 -12.65 -1.84 -9.39
CA LEU A 287 -13.76 -2.21 -8.53
C LEU A 287 -14.81 -1.08 -8.52
N ARG A 288 -16.05 -1.43 -8.80
CA ARG A 288 -17.21 -0.56 -8.63
C ARG A 288 -18.15 -1.15 -7.61
N PHE A 289 -18.77 -0.29 -6.81
CA PHE A 289 -19.89 -0.64 -5.98
C PHE A 289 -21.18 0.00 -6.53
N TYR A 290 -22.18 -0.83 -6.75
CA TYR A 290 -23.54 -0.43 -7.14
C TYR A 290 -24.38 -0.34 -5.87
N GLU A 291 -24.77 0.86 -5.50
CA GLU A 291 -25.31 1.19 -4.20
C GLU A 291 -26.80 1.47 -4.27
N LYS A 292 -27.54 0.99 -3.27
CA LYS A 292 -28.94 1.34 -2.98
C LYS A 292 -29.00 1.94 -1.60
N TRP A 293 -29.27 3.22 -1.51
CA TRP A 293 -29.25 3.92 -0.23
C TRP A 293 -30.65 4.47 0.14
N LYS A 294 -30.86 4.66 1.44
CA LYS A 294 -32.08 5.24 2.01
C LYS A 294 -31.70 6.26 3.07
N TRP A 295 -32.32 7.43 3.02
CA TRP A 295 -32.20 8.43 4.08
C TRP A 295 -33.05 8.05 5.29
N THR A 296 -32.58 8.32 6.49
CA THR A 296 -33.35 8.14 7.74
C THR A 296 -34.59 9.04 7.77
N THR A 297 -34.53 10.20 7.14
CA THR A 297 -35.64 11.16 7.03
C THR A 297 -36.64 10.85 5.92
N GLY A 298 -36.46 9.75 5.22
CA GLY A 298 -37.30 9.33 4.06
C GLY A 298 -36.63 9.75 2.73
N GLY A 299 -36.93 8.95 1.70
CA GLY A 299 -36.32 9.02 0.39
C GLY A 299 -35.23 7.97 0.19
N GLU A 300 -35.09 7.52 -1.05
CA GLU A 300 -34.12 6.50 -1.45
C GLU A 300 -33.53 6.85 -2.83
N GLY A 301 -32.43 6.23 -3.16
CA GLY A 301 -31.78 6.40 -4.44
C GLY A 301 -30.70 5.37 -4.69
N THR A 302 -29.98 5.58 -5.79
CA THR A 302 -28.87 4.74 -6.20
C THR A 302 -27.63 5.59 -6.47
N SER A 303 -26.46 4.99 -6.27
CA SER A 303 -25.18 5.54 -6.67
C SER A 303 -24.25 4.46 -7.19
N ILE A 304 -23.22 4.86 -7.92
CA ILE A 304 -22.10 4.00 -8.29
C ILE A 304 -20.83 4.70 -7.82
N ILE A 305 -20.05 4.01 -6.99
CA ILE A 305 -18.72 4.46 -6.64
C ILE A 305 -17.69 3.57 -7.31
N GLU A 306 -16.60 4.18 -7.78
CA GLU A 306 -15.49 3.51 -8.50
C GLU A 306 -14.18 3.73 -7.77
N GLU A 307 -13.34 2.70 -7.74
CA GLU A 307 -11.97 2.75 -7.21
C GLU A 307 -11.09 3.70 -8.03
N ILE A 308 -10.29 4.53 -7.31
CA ILE A 308 -9.39 5.54 -7.90
C ILE A 308 -7.92 5.25 -7.64
#